data_bf7fabfaf8f5440076503c170f2bf905
#
_entry.id   bf7fabfaf8f5440076503c170f2bf905
#
_cell.length_a   1.000
_cell.length_b   1.000
_cell.length_c   1.000
_cell.angle_alpha   90.00
_cell.angle_beta   90.00
_cell.angle_gamma   90.00
#
_symmetry.space_group_name_H-M   'P 1'
#
loop_
_entity.id
_entity.type
_entity.pdbx_description
1 polymer ?
#
loop_
_entity_poly.entity_id
_entity_poly.type
_entity_poly.pdbx_seq_one_letter_code
_entity_poly.pdbx_strand_id
1 'polypeptide(L)'
;PADPEPGSMAGEVALVTGATSGLGLATAQGLAALGAQVHLVVRDTDKGRRVAEEIRAEVPAADLVVRRCDVADLDDVRRFGEELAAEVDAVDVLVHNAGALPPRRTESPQGHEMTMALHVLGPVQMTEQMLPLLAGRDARVIMVTSGGMYTQALRDDDRRKNEFLALLS
;
A
#
# COMPACT_ATOMS: atom_id res chain seq x y z
N PRO A 1 -20.17 9.29 -13.93
CA PRO A 1 -19.68 10.20 -12.91
C PRO A 1 -18.76 11.21 -13.60
N ALA A 2 -18.80 12.46 -13.19
CA ALA A 2 -17.85 13.46 -13.69
C ALA A 2 -16.44 13.12 -13.13
N ASP A 3 -15.39 13.43 -13.89
CA ASP A 3 -14.03 13.31 -13.40
C ASP A 3 -13.84 14.27 -12.21
N PRO A 4 -13.06 13.87 -11.19
CA PRO A 4 -12.83 14.74 -10.05
C PRO A 4 -12.06 16.01 -10.47
N GLU A 5 -12.41 17.13 -9.87
CA GLU A 5 -11.83 18.44 -10.18
C GLU A 5 -10.35 18.49 -9.73
N PRO A 6 -9.44 19.08 -10.52
CA PRO A 6 -8.08 19.36 -10.09
C PRO A 6 -8.07 20.17 -8.79
N GLY A 7 -7.23 19.77 -7.82
CA GLY A 7 -7.14 20.41 -6.51
C GLY A 7 -8.22 19.98 -5.51
N SER A 8 -9.12 19.05 -5.89
CA SER A 8 -10.17 18.53 -4.98
C SER A 8 -9.62 17.81 -3.75
N MET A 9 -8.35 17.44 -3.74
CA MET A 9 -7.64 16.80 -2.62
C MET A 9 -6.52 17.69 -2.04
N ALA A 10 -6.59 18.99 -2.27
CA ALA A 10 -5.59 19.90 -1.71
C ALA A 10 -5.61 19.88 -0.18
N GLY A 11 -4.45 19.63 0.44
CA GLY A 11 -4.29 19.51 1.88
C GLY A 11 -4.60 18.11 2.44
N GLU A 12 -4.99 17.14 1.60
CA GLU A 12 -5.12 15.74 2.00
C GLU A 12 -3.79 14.99 1.88
N VAL A 13 -3.56 14.03 2.78
CA VAL A 13 -2.39 13.15 2.80
C VAL A 13 -2.79 11.74 2.35
N ALA A 14 -2.15 11.24 1.31
CA ALA A 14 -2.38 9.92 0.75
C ALA A 14 -1.12 9.04 0.84
N LEU A 15 -1.27 7.80 1.28
CA LEU A 15 -0.25 6.77 1.27
C LEU A 15 -0.58 5.72 0.22
N VAL A 16 0.37 5.39 -0.66
CA VAL A 16 0.20 4.35 -1.67
C VAL A 16 1.33 3.33 -1.57
N THR A 17 1.00 2.09 -1.21
CA THR A 17 2.00 1.01 -1.17
C THR A 17 2.22 0.42 -2.56
N GLY A 18 3.48 0.05 -2.87
CA GLY A 18 3.84 -0.48 -4.18
C GLY A 18 3.70 0.53 -5.32
N ALA A 19 3.95 1.82 -5.04
CA ALA A 19 3.74 2.95 -5.94
C ALA A 19 4.73 3.06 -7.12
N THR A 20 5.61 2.06 -7.35
CA THR A 20 6.68 2.16 -8.36
C THR A 20 6.34 1.56 -9.72
N SER A 21 5.14 1.06 -9.91
CA SER A 21 4.70 0.47 -11.20
C SER A 21 3.19 0.21 -11.23
N GLY A 22 2.65 0.00 -12.43
CA GLY A 22 1.28 -0.46 -12.65
C GLY A 22 0.23 0.43 -11.99
N LEU A 23 -0.77 -0.20 -11.35
CA LEU A 23 -1.88 0.51 -10.70
C LEU A 23 -1.41 1.44 -9.58
N GLY A 24 -0.42 1.03 -8.78
CA GLY A 24 0.09 1.87 -7.70
C GLY A 24 0.71 3.17 -8.19
N LEU A 25 1.48 3.11 -9.29
CA LEU A 25 2.03 4.31 -9.94
C LEU A 25 0.91 5.21 -10.49
N ALA A 26 -0.03 4.62 -11.24
CA ALA A 26 -1.15 5.39 -11.80
C ALA A 26 -2.03 6.02 -10.71
N THR A 27 -2.26 5.30 -9.60
CA THR A 27 -2.98 5.81 -8.44
C THR A 27 -2.24 6.99 -7.79
N ALA A 28 -0.93 6.85 -7.55
CA ALA A 28 -0.13 7.92 -6.96
C ALA A 28 -0.11 9.17 -7.84
N GLN A 29 0.04 9.01 -9.15
CA GLN A 29 -0.01 10.09 -10.13
C GLN A 29 -1.38 10.78 -10.16
N GLY A 30 -2.47 9.99 -10.15
CA GLY A 30 -3.83 10.52 -10.11
C GLY A 30 -4.11 11.34 -8.85
N LEU A 31 -3.74 10.82 -7.66
CA LEU A 31 -3.89 11.53 -6.38
C LEU A 31 -3.06 12.82 -6.35
N ALA A 32 -1.83 12.79 -6.87
CA ALA A 32 -0.98 13.98 -6.98
C ALA A 32 -1.59 15.04 -7.93
N ALA A 33 -2.18 14.61 -9.05
CA ALA A 33 -2.87 15.51 -9.98
C ALA A 33 -4.11 16.15 -9.36
N LEU A 34 -4.74 15.52 -8.37
CA LEU A 34 -5.84 16.07 -7.59
C LEU A 34 -5.37 16.99 -6.45
N GLY A 35 -4.05 17.14 -6.25
CA GLY A 35 -3.47 18.06 -5.27
C GLY A 35 -3.17 17.46 -3.91
N ALA A 36 -3.30 16.15 -3.73
CA ALA A 36 -2.91 15.48 -2.48
C ALA A 36 -1.38 15.48 -2.29
N GLN A 37 -0.92 15.53 -1.05
CA GLN A 37 0.43 15.11 -0.71
C GLN A 37 0.47 13.57 -0.75
N VAL A 38 1.29 13.00 -1.64
CA VAL A 38 1.33 11.55 -1.85
C VAL A 38 2.64 10.95 -1.33
N HIS A 39 2.52 10.08 -0.34
CA HIS A 39 3.61 9.27 0.17
C HIS A 39 3.74 7.98 -0.65
N LEU A 40 4.79 7.88 -1.44
CA LEU A 40 5.15 6.70 -2.23
C LEU A 40 5.83 5.68 -1.30
N VAL A 41 5.05 4.70 -0.82
CA VAL A 41 5.56 3.67 0.11
C VAL A 41 6.16 2.54 -0.69
N VAL A 42 7.50 2.39 -0.65
CA VAL A 42 8.27 1.54 -1.54
C VAL A 42 9.37 0.78 -0.81
N ARG A 43 9.78 -0.39 -1.32
CA ARG A 43 10.93 -1.14 -0.79
C ARG A 43 12.27 -0.57 -1.28
N ASP A 44 12.29 -0.17 -2.54
CA ASP A 44 13.45 0.40 -3.23
C ASP A 44 13.26 1.92 -3.38
N THR A 45 13.94 2.68 -2.53
CA THR A 45 13.84 4.14 -2.52
C THR A 45 14.48 4.80 -3.74
N ASP A 46 15.47 4.18 -4.37
CA ASP A 46 16.08 4.73 -5.59
C ASP A 46 15.12 4.63 -6.77
N LYS A 47 14.41 3.50 -6.87
CA LYS A 47 13.30 3.36 -7.82
C LYS A 47 12.17 4.34 -7.48
N GLY A 48 11.84 4.49 -6.20
CA GLY A 48 10.84 5.44 -5.72
C GLY A 48 11.16 6.89 -6.11
N ARG A 49 12.41 7.32 -5.97
CA ARG A 49 12.85 8.67 -6.35
C ARG A 49 12.73 8.90 -7.86
N ARG A 50 13.16 7.94 -8.69
CA ARG A 50 13.00 8.04 -10.15
C ARG A 50 11.52 8.19 -10.55
N VAL A 51 10.66 7.37 -9.95
CA VAL A 51 9.21 7.46 -10.19
C VAL A 51 8.64 8.82 -9.72
N ALA A 52 9.10 9.35 -8.60
CA ALA A 52 8.67 10.67 -8.15
C ALA A 52 9.08 11.78 -9.14
N GLU A 53 10.26 11.67 -9.75
CA GLU A 53 10.71 12.60 -10.81
C GLU A 53 9.86 12.45 -12.08
N GLU A 54 9.54 11.24 -12.49
CA GLU A 54 8.64 10.96 -13.62
C GLU A 54 7.25 11.57 -13.39
N ILE A 55 6.67 11.39 -12.21
CA ILE A 55 5.38 12.01 -11.87
C ILE A 55 5.47 13.55 -11.89
N ARG A 56 6.53 14.14 -11.34
CA ARG A 56 6.71 15.60 -11.35
C ARG A 56 6.91 16.15 -12.76
N ALA A 57 7.46 15.37 -13.68
CA ALA A 57 7.56 15.79 -15.08
C ALA A 57 6.19 15.96 -15.75
N GLU A 58 5.20 15.14 -15.35
CA GLU A 58 3.83 15.20 -15.87
C GLU A 58 2.91 16.09 -15.01
N VAL A 59 3.14 16.12 -13.69
CA VAL A 59 2.41 16.93 -12.71
C VAL A 59 3.39 17.81 -11.95
N PRO A 60 3.78 18.99 -12.50
CA PRO A 60 4.85 19.82 -11.90
C PRO A 60 4.59 20.32 -10.48
N ALA A 61 3.31 20.41 -10.08
CA ALA A 61 2.90 20.82 -8.72
C ALA A 61 2.76 19.64 -7.75
N ALA A 62 3.13 18.41 -8.15
CA ALA A 62 2.99 17.22 -7.32
C ALA A 62 3.81 17.30 -6.02
N ASP A 63 3.14 17.20 -4.88
CA ASP A 63 3.76 17.05 -3.57
C ASP A 63 3.95 15.55 -3.28
N LEU A 64 5.19 15.10 -3.40
CA LEU A 64 5.55 13.68 -3.32
C LEU A 64 6.63 13.44 -2.27
N VAL A 65 6.40 12.47 -1.41
CA VAL A 65 7.35 12.00 -0.39
C VAL A 65 7.64 10.52 -0.63
N VAL A 66 8.91 10.15 -0.79
CA VAL A 66 9.31 8.74 -0.93
C VAL A 66 9.59 8.16 0.45
N ARG A 67 8.89 7.07 0.80
CA ARG A 67 8.98 6.38 2.08
C ARG A 67 9.44 4.94 1.87
N ARG A 68 10.44 4.53 2.65
CA ARG A 68 10.87 3.14 2.64
C ARG A 68 10.00 2.30 3.57
N CYS A 69 9.38 1.25 3.03
CA CYS A 69 8.73 0.19 3.81
C CYS A 69 8.62 -1.08 2.97
N ASP A 70 9.08 -2.22 3.49
CA ASP A 70 8.72 -3.54 2.99
C ASP A 70 7.47 -4.02 3.71
N VAL A 71 6.34 -4.05 3.00
CA VAL A 71 5.04 -4.46 3.57
C VAL A 71 5.02 -5.92 4.00
N ALA A 72 5.90 -6.77 3.46
CA ALA A 72 6.02 -8.16 3.88
C ALA A 72 6.88 -8.36 5.15
N ASP A 73 7.57 -7.32 5.62
CA ASP A 73 8.34 -7.33 6.86
C ASP A 73 7.58 -6.58 7.95
N LEU A 74 7.03 -7.33 8.90
CA LEU A 74 6.17 -6.75 9.95
C LEU A 74 6.92 -5.80 10.90
N ASP A 75 8.23 -5.99 11.10
CA ASP A 75 9.04 -5.07 11.89
C ASP A 75 9.29 -3.76 11.12
N ASP A 76 9.47 -3.85 9.80
CA ASP A 76 9.61 -2.68 8.93
C ASP A 76 8.29 -1.88 8.88
N VAL A 77 7.14 -2.56 8.84
CA VAL A 77 5.82 -1.92 8.92
C VAL A 77 5.62 -1.18 10.25
N ARG A 78 6.02 -1.79 11.37
CA ARG A 78 5.93 -1.14 12.69
C ARG A 78 6.79 0.12 12.74
N ARG A 79 8.06 0.01 12.36
CA ARG A 79 8.99 1.13 12.29
C ARG A 79 8.45 2.26 11.40
N PHE A 80 7.95 1.92 10.22
CA PHE A 80 7.35 2.88 9.30
C PHE A 80 6.17 3.62 9.94
N GLY A 81 5.30 2.92 10.68
CA GLY A 81 4.17 3.53 11.37
C GLY A 81 4.61 4.53 12.45
N GLU A 82 5.62 4.18 13.23
CA GLU A 82 6.19 5.05 14.27
C GLU A 82 6.83 6.31 13.66
N GLU A 83 7.62 6.15 12.59
CA GLU A 83 8.25 7.26 11.88
C GLU A 83 7.22 8.20 11.25
N LEU A 84 6.19 7.64 10.61
CA LEU A 84 5.14 8.43 9.97
C LEU A 84 4.32 9.23 11.00
N ALA A 85 3.94 8.60 12.13
CA ALA A 85 3.20 9.26 13.19
C ALA A 85 3.96 10.42 13.86
N ALA A 86 5.28 10.44 13.76
CA ALA A 86 6.11 11.55 14.24
C ALA A 86 6.20 12.73 13.25
N GLU A 87 5.81 12.52 11.98
CA GLU A 87 6.02 13.49 10.91
C GLU A 87 4.71 14.06 10.32
N VAL A 88 3.60 13.32 10.40
CA VAL A 88 2.30 13.77 9.88
C VAL A 88 1.23 13.71 10.95
N ASP A 89 0.34 14.70 10.94
CA ASP A 89 -0.76 14.79 11.90
C ASP A 89 -1.95 13.91 11.53
N ALA A 90 -2.09 13.56 10.23
CA ALA A 90 -3.22 12.79 9.74
C ALA A 90 -2.93 12.11 8.39
N VAL A 91 -3.70 11.08 8.09
CA VAL A 91 -3.77 10.38 6.80
C VAL A 91 -5.22 10.35 6.35
N ASP A 92 -5.50 10.81 5.13
CA ASP A 92 -6.84 10.84 4.56
C ASP A 92 -7.13 9.65 3.65
N VAL A 93 -6.08 9.14 2.97
CA VAL A 93 -6.20 7.97 2.08
C VAL A 93 -5.04 7.01 2.29
N LEU A 94 -5.36 5.76 2.60
CA LEU A 94 -4.39 4.65 2.67
C LEU A 94 -4.72 3.62 1.59
N VAL A 95 -3.84 3.45 0.60
CA VAL A 95 -4.01 2.50 -0.50
C VAL A 95 -3.07 1.32 -0.33
N HIS A 96 -3.60 0.17 0.03
CA HIS A 96 -2.91 -1.11 0.02
C HIS A 96 -2.93 -1.69 -1.39
N ASN A 97 -1.88 -1.38 -2.16
CA ASN A 97 -1.72 -1.83 -3.54
C ASN A 97 -0.50 -2.75 -3.72
N ALA A 98 0.48 -2.72 -2.81
CA ALA A 98 1.65 -3.58 -2.91
C ALA A 98 1.24 -5.05 -3.03
N GLY A 99 1.77 -5.73 -4.04
CA GLY A 99 1.47 -7.13 -4.31
C GLY A 99 2.57 -7.78 -5.14
N ALA A 100 2.78 -9.07 -4.90
CA ALA A 100 3.66 -9.92 -5.69
C ALA A 100 3.19 -11.37 -5.58
N LEU A 101 3.45 -12.13 -6.62
CA LEU A 101 3.23 -13.59 -6.66
C LEU A 101 4.57 -14.28 -6.90
N PRO A 102 5.30 -14.65 -5.85
CA PRO A 102 6.54 -15.41 -5.98
C PRO A 102 6.28 -16.73 -6.74
N PRO A 103 7.17 -17.14 -7.67
CA PRO A 103 6.98 -18.37 -8.43
C PRO A 103 7.11 -19.65 -7.59
N ARG A 104 7.66 -19.52 -6.40
CA ARG A 104 7.82 -20.59 -5.39
C ARG A 104 7.45 -20.06 -4.02
N ARG A 105 7.05 -20.96 -3.12
CA ARG A 105 6.86 -20.60 -1.72
C ARG A 105 8.17 -20.02 -1.15
N THR A 106 8.06 -18.83 -0.60
CA THR A 106 9.12 -18.14 0.15
C THR A 106 8.52 -17.61 1.45
N GLU A 107 9.38 -17.27 2.40
CA GLU A 107 8.95 -16.78 3.70
C GLU A 107 9.42 -15.35 3.92
N SER A 108 8.64 -14.61 4.69
CA SER A 108 9.00 -13.28 5.18
C SER A 108 10.07 -13.39 6.29
N PRO A 109 10.67 -12.26 6.73
CA PRO A 109 11.63 -12.27 7.83
C PRO A 109 11.10 -12.92 9.12
N GLN A 110 9.78 -12.84 9.38
CA GLN A 110 9.13 -13.45 10.53
C GLN A 110 8.64 -14.89 10.30
N GLY A 111 9.00 -15.51 9.17
CA GLY A 111 8.68 -16.91 8.87
C GLY A 111 7.26 -17.14 8.32
N HIS A 112 6.50 -16.08 8.02
CA HIS A 112 5.20 -16.20 7.37
C HIS A 112 5.37 -16.47 5.86
N GLU A 113 4.41 -17.19 5.27
CA GLU A 113 4.39 -17.34 3.81
C GLU A 113 4.31 -15.95 3.16
N MET A 114 5.14 -15.71 2.12
CA MET A 114 5.37 -14.38 1.55
C MET A 114 4.09 -13.72 1.03
N THR A 115 3.19 -14.49 0.39
CA THR A 115 1.94 -13.95 -0.14
C THR A 115 0.99 -13.55 0.99
N MET A 116 0.94 -14.36 2.06
CA MET A 116 0.18 -14.05 3.26
C MET A 116 0.75 -12.80 3.96
N ALA A 117 2.07 -12.73 4.13
CA ALA A 117 2.72 -11.59 4.75
C ALA A 117 2.43 -10.29 3.98
N LEU A 118 2.61 -10.32 2.64
CA LEU A 118 2.49 -9.13 1.79
C LEU A 118 1.04 -8.67 1.58
N HIS A 119 0.08 -9.61 1.43
CA HIS A 119 -1.28 -9.27 1.04
C HIS A 119 -2.28 -9.23 2.20
N VAL A 120 -1.92 -9.77 3.36
CA VAL A 120 -2.81 -9.84 4.53
C VAL A 120 -2.16 -9.24 5.77
N LEU A 121 -1.09 -9.85 6.28
CA LEU A 121 -0.54 -9.48 7.59
C LEU A 121 0.03 -8.05 7.59
N GLY A 122 0.83 -7.71 6.59
CA GLY A 122 1.41 -6.37 6.43
C GLY A 122 0.34 -5.26 6.29
N PRO A 123 -0.63 -5.40 5.36
CA PRO A 123 -1.74 -4.45 5.24
C PRO A 123 -2.56 -4.29 6.53
N VAL A 124 -2.87 -5.38 7.23
CA VAL A 124 -3.60 -5.33 8.52
C VAL A 124 -2.78 -4.57 9.54
N GLN A 125 -1.53 -4.96 9.77
CA GLN A 125 -0.65 -4.28 10.73
C GLN A 125 -0.42 -2.82 10.35
N MET A 126 -0.22 -2.49 9.06
CA MET A 126 -0.06 -1.11 8.61
C MET A 126 -1.33 -0.29 8.91
N THR A 127 -2.52 -0.85 8.65
CA THR A 127 -3.78 -0.18 8.99
C THR A 127 -3.89 0.07 10.49
N GLU A 128 -3.58 -0.91 11.32
CA GLU A 128 -3.57 -0.77 12.79
C GLU A 128 -2.62 0.35 13.26
N GLN A 129 -1.42 0.41 12.70
CA GLN A 129 -0.45 1.48 13.00
C GLN A 129 -0.97 2.87 12.58
N MET A 130 -1.77 2.93 11.50
CA MET A 130 -2.33 4.18 10.98
C MET A 130 -3.63 4.61 11.66
N LEU A 131 -4.29 3.76 12.46
CA LEU A 131 -5.57 4.09 13.10
C LEU A 131 -5.59 5.46 13.80
N PRO A 132 -4.55 5.86 14.58
CA PRO A 132 -4.54 7.19 15.20
C PRO A 132 -4.53 8.34 14.20
N LEU A 133 -3.90 8.15 13.03
CA LEU A 133 -3.79 9.15 11.96
C LEU A 133 -5.04 9.19 11.06
N LEU A 134 -5.78 8.09 10.99
CA LEU A 134 -7.03 7.95 10.22
C LEU A 134 -8.25 8.42 11.04
N ALA A 135 -8.16 8.38 12.37
CA ALA A 135 -9.29 8.65 13.26
C ALA A 135 -9.73 10.13 13.25
N GLY A 136 -11.05 10.34 13.35
CA GLY A 136 -11.64 11.68 13.43
C GLY A 136 -11.73 12.42 12.10
N ARG A 137 -11.45 11.75 10.99
CA ARG A 137 -11.54 12.28 9.61
C ARG A 137 -12.42 11.38 8.75
N ASP A 138 -12.84 11.88 7.57
CA ASP A 138 -13.46 11.05 6.52
C ASP A 138 -12.38 10.30 5.73
N ALA A 139 -11.55 9.54 6.47
CA ALA A 139 -10.44 8.82 5.89
C ALA A 139 -10.90 7.54 5.18
N ARG A 140 -10.15 7.15 4.15
CA ARG A 140 -10.43 5.96 3.34
C ARG A 140 -9.27 4.98 3.35
N VAL A 141 -9.55 3.72 3.67
CA VAL A 141 -8.63 2.60 3.49
C VAL A 141 -9.07 1.80 2.27
N ILE A 142 -8.23 1.74 1.26
CA ILE A 142 -8.52 1.09 -0.02
C ILE A 142 -7.65 -0.15 -0.14
N MET A 143 -8.29 -1.33 -0.27
CA MET A 143 -7.60 -2.60 -0.51
C MET A 143 -7.71 -2.95 -1.99
N VAL A 144 -6.58 -2.95 -2.70
CA VAL A 144 -6.53 -3.39 -4.10
C VAL A 144 -6.52 -4.91 -4.14
N THR A 145 -7.57 -5.50 -4.68
CA THR A 145 -7.75 -6.94 -4.81
C THR A 145 -7.82 -7.37 -6.28
N SER A 146 -7.82 -8.67 -6.53
CA SER A 146 -7.90 -9.21 -7.89
C SER A 146 -9.07 -10.18 -8.03
N GLY A 147 -9.77 -10.10 -9.17
CA GLY A 147 -10.76 -11.10 -9.58
C GLY A 147 -10.17 -12.45 -9.99
N GLY A 148 -8.84 -12.56 -10.08
CA GLY A 148 -8.16 -13.80 -10.48
C GLY A 148 -8.47 -15.00 -9.57
N MET A 149 -8.81 -14.76 -8.30
CA MET A 149 -9.23 -15.81 -7.37
C MET A 149 -10.49 -16.55 -7.83
N TYR A 150 -11.40 -15.87 -8.55
CA TYR A 150 -12.65 -16.48 -9.03
C TYR A 150 -12.46 -17.40 -10.24
N THR A 151 -11.29 -17.34 -10.88
CA THR A 151 -10.96 -18.19 -12.05
C THR A 151 -10.25 -19.49 -11.65
N GLN A 152 -9.89 -19.64 -10.37
CA GLN A 152 -9.23 -20.84 -9.83
C GLN A 152 -10.22 -21.68 -9.05
N ALA A 153 -10.39 -22.94 -9.47
CA ALA A 153 -11.14 -23.90 -8.67
C ALA A 153 -10.35 -24.24 -7.38
N LEU A 154 -10.99 -24.08 -6.23
CA LEU A 154 -10.43 -24.59 -4.97
C LEU A 154 -10.42 -26.12 -5.02
N ARG A 155 -9.24 -26.72 -4.98
CA ARG A 155 -9.08 -28.18 -4.89
C ARG A 155 -9.11 -28.59 -3.42
N ASP A 156 -9.84 -29.68 -3.12
CA ASP A 156 -9.98 -30.16 -1.73
C ASP A 156 -8.66 -30.67 -1.12
N ASP A 157 -7.68 -31.00 -1.96
CA ASP A 157 -6.34 -31.45 -1.58
C ASP A 157 -5.31 -30.31 -1.48
N ASP A 158 -5.74 -29.06 -1.61
CA ASP A 158 -4.82 -27.90 -1.53
C ASP A 158 -4.34 -27.71 -0.08
N ARG A 159 -3.07 -28.07 0.18
CA ARG A 159 -2.43 -27.86 1.49
C ARG A 159 -2.58 -26.44 2.01
N ARG A 160 -2.60 -25.45 1.12
CA ARG A 160 -2.73 -24.03 1.46
C ARG A 160 -4.08 -23.71 2.07
N LYS A 161 -5.16 -24.38 1.62
CA LYS A 161 -6.50 -24.27 2.22
C LYS A 161 -6.47 -24.72 3.68
N ASN A 162 -5.82 -25.85 3.94
CA ASN A 162 -5.73 -26.42 5.28
C ASN A 162 -4.83 -25.58 6.20
N GLU A 163 -3.74 -25.03 5.69
CA GLU A 163 -2.87 -24.08 6.41
C GLU A 163 -3.62 -22.78 6.74
N PHE A 164 -4.41 -22.25 5.81
CA PHE A 164 -5.23 -21.05 6.03
C PHE A 164 -6.34 -21.30 7.08
N LEU A 165 -7.04 -22.42 6.99
CA LEU A 165 -8.08 -22.79 7.97
C LEU A 165 -7.51 -23.05 9.37
N ALA A 166 -6.28 -23.57 9.46
CA ALA A 166 -5.59 -23.76 10.74
C ALA A 166 -5.13 -22.45 11.39
N LEU A 167 -4.99 -21.37 10.62
CA LEU A 167 -4.66 -20.03 11.14
C LEU A 167 -5.90 -19.29 11.67
N LEU A 168 -7.11 -19.74 11.29
CA LEU A 168 -8.39 -19.14 11.70
C LEU A 168 -9.04 -19.88 12.89
N SER A 169 -8.47 -20.98 13.33
CA SER A 169 -8.91 -21.79 14.47
C SER A 169 -8.05 -21.55 15.71
#